data_fb8d8fd4d81dbda94c1f1fb6d533117d
#
_entry.id   fb8d8fd4d81dbda94c1f1fb6d533117d
#
_cell.length_a   1.000
_cell.length_b   1.000
_cell.length_c   1.000
_cell.angle_alpha   90.00
_cell.angle_beta   90.00
_cell.angle_gamma   90.00
#
_symmetry.space_group_name_H-M   'P 1'
#
loop_
_entity.id
_entity.type
_entity.pdbx_description
1 polymer ?
#
loop_
_entity_poly.entity_id
_entity_poly.type
_entity_poly.pdbx_seq_one_letter_code
_entity_poly.pdbx_strand_id
1 'polypeptide(L)'
;MDQLKEFVLDVWRATGRHTEIATLTTHIARLLGRWVPGQQVLVRRIEPERGCIETVGVGADSFPLRSLGDRNDCAHAPLQRLLAWCRDGEVTRWRHGDKADRTLAAAVPAGIEDELLIGPLASDHGTYGLVLLLAATRQCFTPLHERILQALLEPLAVALENDRRLRELTALREAAEADKQSLLRRLGRTALADTIVGIEGRLRPVMERVELVSRSDVPVLLLGETGTGKEVIARAIHTRSTRVAGPFIRVNCGAIPPDLIDSELFGHEKGSFTGAIGTRRGWFERADGGSLFLDEIGELPLAAQVRLLRVVQEGVFERVGGEHTITVDVRIIAATHQDLTTMVQDGSFREDLWYRLAVFPIMLPPLREHPEDMAALAEHLAHRAAVRFGFALQLPSPQDLILLTNYAWPGNVRELAAVIDRAAILGAGKSLEIAKALGVMAQGRLTPQTTSHIPAAPWPVAATPMPLEAAMKQHIEAALTVTSGRIEGPYGAAHLLDINPHTLRGKMRKLEIDWSKFRTRRTT
;
A
#
# COMPACT_ATOMS: atom_id res chain seq x y z
N MET A 1 20.26 -63.91 3.35
CA MET A 1 18.89 -63.34 3.31
C MET A 1 18.54 -62.53 4.55
N ASP A 2 18.94 -62.91 5.74
CA ASP A 2 18.64 -62.21 6.99
C ASP A 2 19.27 -60.84 7.10
N GLN A 3 20.54 -60.67 6.64
CA GLN A 3 21.21 -59.38 6.67
C GLN A 3 20.53 -58.31 5.78
N LEU A 4 19.96 -58.68 4.63
CA LEU A 4 19.25 -57.75 3.77
C LEU A 4 17.90 -57.31 4.41
N LYS A 5 17.20 -58.23 5.11
CA LYS A 5 15.99 -57.89 5.86
C LYS A 5 16.29 -56.90 7.00
N GLU A 6 17.34 -57.12 7.74
CA GLU A 6 17.78 -56.23 8.81
C GLU A 6 18.15 -54.84 8.28
N PHE A 7 18.89 -54.76 7.17
CA PHE A 7 19.17 -53.53 6.48
C PHE A 7 17.91 -52.73 6.07
N VAL A 8 16.93 -53.41 5.44
CA VAL A 8 15.67 -52.79 5.05
C VAL A 8 14.89 -52.27 6.25
N LEU A 9 14.87 -53.02 7.36
CA LEU A 9 14.24 -52.58 8.60
C LEU A 9 14.93 -51.34 9.18
N ASP A 10 16.26 -51.26 9.13
CA ASP A 10 16.99 -50.10 9.60
C ASP A 10 16.70 -48.84 8.75
N VAL A 11 16.55 -49.01 7.41
CA VAL A 11 16.11 -47.92 6.52
C VAL A 11 14.71 -47.48 6.84
N TRP A 12 13.73 -48.38 7.06
CA TRP A 12 12.37 -48.03 7.46
C TRP A 12 12.34 -47.30 8.81
N ARG A 13 13.13 -47.70 9.79
CA ARG A 13 13.28 -47.00 11.07
C ARG A 13 13.87 -45.60 10.89
N ALA A 14 14.83 -45.44 9.97
CA ALA A 14 15.42 -44.15 9.63
C ALA A 14 14.40 -43.23 8.95
N THR A 15 13.57 -43.76 8.04
CA THR A 15 12.50 -43.01 7.38
C THR A 15 11.47 -42.45 8.39
N GLY A 16 11.16 -43.20 9.45
CA GLY A 16 10.27 -42.71 10.50
C GLY A 16 10.91 -41.69 11.47
N ARG A 17 12.25 -41.61 11.54
CA ARG A 17 12.97 -40.69 12.44
C ARG A 17 13.37 -39.37 11.77
N HIS A 18 13.68 -39.41 10.48
CA HIS A 18 14.13 -38.23 9.73
C HIS A 18 12.97 -37.61 8.97
N THR A 19 12.69 -36.35 9.23
CA THR A 19 11.62 -35.59 8.60
C THR A 19 12.04 -34.98 7.26
N GLU A 20 13.36 -34.77 7.06
CA GLU A 20 13.93 -34.19 5.85
C GLU A 20 14.63 -35.25 4.99
N ILE A 21 14.31 -35.27 3.70
CA ILE A 21 14.87 -36.23 2.74
C ILE A 21 16.41 -36.14 2.63
N ALA A 22 16.98 -34.96 2.76
CA ALA A 22 18.43 -34.73 2.71
C ALA A 22 19.16 -35.46 3.86
N THR A 23 18.66 -35.35 5.07
CA THR A 23 19.21 -36.01 6.28
C THR A 23 19.07 -37.51 6.17
N LEU A 24 17.92 -38.00 5.71
CA LEU A 24 17.67 -39.41 5.47
C LEU A 24 18.62 -39.97 4.41
N THR A 25 18.83 -39.28 3.28
CA THR A 25 19.71 -39.71 2.21
C THR A 25 21.16 -39.87 2.70
N THR A 26 21.63 -38.95 3.54
CA THR A 26 22.96 -39.05 4.19
C THR A 26 23.07 -40.28 5.11
N HIS A 27 22.01 -40.59 5.86
CA HIS A 27 21.98 -41.76 6.72
C HIS A 27 21.96 -43.08 5.93
N ILE A 28 21.15 -43.15 4.87
CA ILE A 28 21.07 -44.29 3.96
C ILE A 28 22.42 -44.54 3.28
N ALA A 29 23.14 -43.51 2.85
CA ALA A 29 24.44 -43.63 2.22
C ALA A 29 25.47 -44.35 3.17
N ARG A 30 25.46 -44.02 4.48
CA ARG A 30 26.28 -44.68 5.46
C ARG A 30 25.90 -46.15 5.67
N LEU A 31 24.62 -46.48 5.68
CA LEU A 31 24.16 -47.86 5.80
C LEU A 31 24.56 -48.70 4.56
N LEU A 32 24.46 -48.07 3.38
CA LEU A 32 24.86 -48.67 2.10
C LEU A 32 26.38 -48.93 2.00
N GLY A 33 27.23 -48.16 2.70
CA GLY A 33 28.69 -48.29 2.67
C GLY A 33 29.18 -49.68 3.03
N ARG A 34 28.42 -50.46 3.78
CA ARG A 34 28.69 -51.86 4.10
C ARG A 34 28.54 -52.82 2.91
N TRP A 35 27.71 -52.43 1.93
CA TRP A 35 27.37 -53.25 0.77
C TRP A 35 28.04 -52.79 -0.51
N VAL A 36 28.13 -51.46 -0.67
CA VAL A 36 28.71 -50.79 -1.84
C VAL A 36 29.70 -49.74 -1.34
N PRO A 37 30.99 -50.08 -1.10
CA PRO A 37 31.96 -49.11 -0.59
C PRO A 37 32.21 -47.97 -1.57
N GLY A 38 32.31 -46.75 -1.04
CA GLY A 38 32.65 -45.57 -1.81
C GLY A 38 31.56 -45.05 -2.77
N GLN A 39 30.27 -45.35 -2.49
CA GLN A 39 29.18 -44.84 -3.31
C GLN A 39 28.71 -43.46 -2.85
N GLN A 40 28.02 -42.79 -3.78
CA GLN A 40 27.22 -41.60 -3.54
C GLN A 40 25.78 -41.89 -3.92
N VAL A 41 24.84 -41.47 -3.05
CA VAL A 41 23.41 -41.60 -3.25
C VAL A 41 22.82 -40.22 -3.53
N LEU A 42 22.06 -40.07 -4.59
CA LEU A 42 21.31 -38.87 -4.88
C LEU A 42 19.81 -39.21 -4.91
N VAL A 43 19.01 -38.41 -4.27
CA VAL A 43 17.56 -38.43 -4.43
C VAL A 43 17.15 -37.19 -5.17
N ARG A 44 16.44 -37.38 -6.28
CA ARG A 44 15.97 -36.29 -7.15
C ARG A 44 14.46 -36.31 -7.24
N ARG A 45 13.85 -35.15 -7.10
CA ARG A 45 12.41 -34.95 -7.24
C ARG A 45 12.08 -34.41 -8.62
N ILE A 46 11.02 -34.89 -9.19
CA ILE A 46 10.48 -34.40 -10.46
C ILE A 46 9.35 -33.42 -10.12
N GLU A 47 9.45 -32.19 -10.66
CA GLU A 47 8.43 -31.15 -10.53
C GLU A 47 7.74 -30.95 -11.88
N PRO A 48 6.63 -31.64 -12.16
CA PRO A 48 5.98 -31.62 -13.47
C PRO A 48 5.47 -30.24 -13.86
N GLU A 49 4.94 -29.47 -12.88
CA GLU A 49 4.39 -28.13 -13.11
C GLU A 49 5.48 -27.11 -13.46
N ARG A 50 6.69 -27.29 -12.90
CA ARG A 50 7.84 -26.40 -13.14
C ARG A 50 8.72 -26.88 -14.29
N GLY A 51 8.48 -28.07 -14.81
CA GLY A 51 9.28 -28.64 -15.89
C GLY A 51 10.74 -28.91 -15.50
N CYS A 52 11.01 -29.27 -14.26
CA CYS A 52 12.39 -29.46 -13.79
C CYS A 52 12.54 -30.68 -12.88
N ILE A 53 13.81 -31.11 -12.73
CA ILE A 53 14.25 -32.17 -11.83
C ILE A 53 15.23 -31.57 -10.86
N GLU A 54 14.93 -31.68 -9.56
CA GLU A 54 15.70 -31.06 -8.48
C GLU A 54 16.34 -32.12 -7.59
N THR A 55 17.60 -31.92 -7.20
CA THR A 55 18.28 -32.77 -6.23
C THR A 55 17.85 -32.36 -4.83
N VAL A 56 17.14 -33.25 -4.12
CA VAL A 56 16.57 -32.98 -2.79
C VAL A 56 17.33 -33.70 -1.67
N GLY A 57 18.18 -34.66 -2.01
CA GLY A 57 19.03 -35.35 -1.05
C GLY A 57 20.31 -35.85 -1.68
N VAL A 58 21.42 -35.66 -0.98
CA VAL A 58 22.75 -36.16 -1.37
C VAL A 58 23.40 -36.82 -0.15
N GLY A 59 23.93 -38.02 -0.32
CA GLY A 59 24.66 -38.72 0.71
C GLY A 59 25.87 -39.46 0.16
N ALA A 60 26.96 -39.50 0.91
CA ALA A 60 28.15 -40.30 0.59
C ALA A 60 28.69 -40.97 1.86
N ASP A 61 29.33 -42.14 1.73
CA ASP A 61 29.90 -42.84 2.88
C ASP A 61 31.28 -42.28 3.25
N SER A 62 32.27 -42.34 2.36
CA SER A 62 33.66 -42.04 2.72
C SER A 62 34.41 -41.16 1.71
N PHE A 63 33.72 -40.65 0.68
CA PHE A 63 34.34 -39.84 -0.36
C PHE A 63 33.81 -38.40 -0.33
N PRO A 64 34.61 -37.42 -0.80
CA PRO A 64 34.13 -36.07 -0.93
C PRO A 64 32.94 -36.03 -1.91
N LEU A 65 31.89 -35.34 -1.50
CA LEU A 65 30.70 -35.12 -2.32
C LEU A 65 31.11 -34.43 -3.62
N ARG A 66 30.80 -35.05 -4.76
CA ARG A 66 30.92 -34.36 -6.06
C ARG A 66 29.88 -33.24 -6.07
N SER A 67 30.28 -32.03 -6.38
CA SER A 67 29.37 -30.92 -6.62
C SER A 67 28.63 -31.19 -7.93
N LEU A 68 27.44 -31.72 -7.82
CA LEU A 68 26.55 -32.01 -8.95
C LEU A 68 25.48 -30.89 -9.01
N GLY A 69 25.10 -30.52 -10.22
CA GLY A 69 24.07 -29.47 -10.38
C GLY A 69 22.79 -29.81 -9.66
N ASP A 70 22.27 -28.84 -8.88
CA ASP A 70 21.10 -29.06 -8.03
C ASP A 70 19.81 -29.18 -8.83
N ARG A 71 19.75 -28.58 -10.02
CA ARG A 71 18.53 -28.50 -10.86
C ARG A 71 18.84 -28.72 -12.34
N ASN A 72 17.96 -29.49 -12.99
CA ASN A 72 17.95 -29.67 -14.46
C ASN A 72 16.57 -29.24 -14.97
N ASP A 73 16.53 -28.30 -15.88
CA ASP A 73 15.30 -28.00 -16.61
C ASP A 73 15.10 -29.04 -17.71
N CYS A 74 13.86 -29.52 -17.84
CA CYS A 74 13.52 -30.61 -18.74
C CYS A 74 12.39 -30.21 -19.67
N ALA A 75 12.57 -30.41 -20.97
CA ALA A 75 11.50 -30.16 -21.95
C ALA A 75 10.32 -31.13 -21.71
N HIS A 76 9.11 -30.69 -22.09
CA HIS A 76 7.87 -31.42 -21.80
C HIS A 76 7.88 -32.89 -22.24
N ALA A 77 8.34 -33.19 -23.46
CA ALA A 77 8.32 -34.56 -24.00
C ALA A 77 9.28 -35.55 -23.28
N PRO A 78 10.54 -35.19 -22.94
CA PRO A 78 11.39 -36.02 -22.08
C PRO A 78 10.82 -36.18 -20.67
N LEU A 79 10.22 -35.13 -20.10
CA LEU A 79 9.62 -35.17 -18.77
C LEU A 79 8.46 -36.15 -18.68
N GLN A 80 7.55 -36.16 -19.67
CA GLN A 80 6.42 -37.09 -19.73
C GLN A 80 6.89 -38.56 -19.85
N ARG A 81 7.94 -38.82 -20.65
CA ARG A 81 8.52 -40.15 -20.72
C ARG A 81 9.13 -40.62 -19.41
N LEU A 82 9.80 -39.69 -18.71
CA LEU A 82 10.38 -39.98 -17.39
C LEU A 82 9.31 -40.25 -16.34
N LEU A 83 8.21 -39.50 -16.34
CA LEU A 83 7.07 -39.74 -15.45
C LEU A 83 6.39 -41.08 -15.71
N ALA A 84 6.25 -41.49 -16.98
CA ALA A 84 5.75 -42.80 -17.34
C ALA A 84 6.68 -43.90 -16.84
N TRP A 85 8.01 -43.74 -17.03
CA TRP A 85 8.99 -44.69 -16.53
C TRP A 85 8.98 -44.78 -14.98
N CYS A 86 8.77 -43.67 -14.28
CA CYS A 86 8.67 -43.69 -12.80
C CYS A 86 7.48 -44.52 -12.30
N ARG A 87 6.41 -44.69 -13.07
CA ARG A 87 5.24 -45.49 -12.68
C ARG A 87 5.46 -46.97 -12.76
N ASP A 88 6.08 -47.40 -13.86
CA ASP A 88 6.16 -48.83 -14.27
C ASP A 88 7.58 -49.35 -14.37
N GLY A 89 8.58 -48.48 -14.10
CA GLY A 89 9.98 -48.81 -14.28
C GLY A 89 10.58 -49.63 -13.14
N GLU A 90 11.63 -50.32 -13.47
CA GLU A 90 12.48 -51.10 -12.56
C GLU A 90 13.83 -50.44 -12.41
N VAL A 91 14.60 -50.87 -11.40
CA VAL A 91 16.01 -50.47 -11.25
C VAL A 91 16.80 -50.78 -12.49
N THR A 92 17.39 -49.76 -13.09
CA THR A 92 18.10 -49.84 -14.37
C THR A 92 19.55 -49.43 -14.23
N ARG A 93 20.47 -50.15 -14.89
CA ARG A 93 21.88 -49.68 -15.03
C ARG A 93 21.96 -48.71 -16.19
N TRP A 94 22.61 -47.60 -15.95
CA TRP A 94 22.80 -46.56 -16.94
C TRP A 94 24.30 -46.27 -17.11
N ARG A 95 24.75 -46.10 -18.34
CA ARG A 95 26.13 -45.69 -18.71
C ARG A 95 26.05 -44.54 -19.72
N HIS A 96 26.98 -43.60 -19.58
CA HIS A 96 27.09 -42.52 -20.55
C HIS A 96 27.35 -43.09 -21.98
N GLY A 97 26.52 -42.69 -22.95
CA GLY A 97 26.64 -43.13 -24.35
C GLY A 97 25.78 -44.33 -24.75
N ASP A 98 25.06 -44.95 -23.81
CA ASP A 98 24.07 -45.97 -24.14
C ASP A 98 22.92 -45.40 -24.93
N LYS A 99 22.74 -45.87 -26.21
CA LYS A 99 21.70 -45.38 -27.12
C LYS A 99 20.28 -45.79 -26.67
N ALA A 100 20.18 -46.77 -25.80
CA ALA A 100 18.91 -47.38 -25.40
C ALA A 100 18.09 -46.52 -24.44
N ASP A 101 18.72 -45.53 -23.74
CA ASP A 101 18.02 -44.87 -22.62
C ASP A 101 18.11 -43.35 -22.62
N ARG A 102 17.67 -42.74 -23.73
CA ARG A 102 17.49 -41.27 -23.83
C ARG A 102 16.48 -40.70 -22.82
N THR A 103 15.66 -41.54 -22.20
CA THR A 103 14.66 -41.15 -21.23
C THR A 103 15.34 -40.79 -19.89
N LEU A 104 16.28 -41.63 -19.42
CA LEU A 104 16.96 -41.44 -18.17
C LEU A 104 18.12 -40.42 -18.25
N ALA A 105 18.61 -40.13 -19.45
CA ALA A 105 19.67 -39.14 -19.65
C ALA A 105 19.27 -37.73 -19.13
N ALA A 106 17.99 -37.38 -19.21
CA ALA A 106 17.48 -36.12 -18.68
C ALA A 106 17.49 -36.05 -17.15
N ALA A 107 17.51 -37.20 -16.49
CA ALA A 107 17.48 -37.32 -15.03
C ALA A 107 18.87 -37.35 -14.41
N VAL A 108 19.90 -37.56 -15.20
CA VAL A 108 21.30 -37.64 -14.74
C VAL A 108 21.89 -36.23 -14.70
N PRO A 109 22.49 -35.81 -13.58
CA PRO A 109 23.22 -34.55 -13.49
C PRO A 109 24.37 -34.47 -14.49
N ALA A 110 24.64 -33.27 -15.02
CA ALA A 110 25.77 -33.06 -15.92
C ALA A 110 27.13 -33.42 -15.27
N GLY A 111 28.04 -34.00 -16.04
CA GLY A 111 29.40 -34.34 -15.58
C GLY A 111 29.53 -35.73 -14.95
N ILE A 112 28.49 -36.58 -15.02
CA ILE A 112 28.58 -37.99 -14.61
C ILE A 112 28.83 -38.85 -15.85
N GLU A 113 29.99 -39.50 -15.88
CA GLU A 113 30.43 -40.43 -16.94
C GLU A 113 30.49 -41.87 -16.44
N ASP A 114 30.42 -42.06 -15.11
CA ASP A 114 30.52 -43.38 -14.47
C ASP A 114 29.19 -44.17 -14.61
N GLU A 115 29.24 -45.48 -14.36
CA GLU A 115 28.07 -46.34 -14.31
C GLU A 115 27.17 -45.96 -13.12
N LEU A 116 25.87 -45.88 -13.36
CA LEU A 116 24.85 -45.58 -12.37
C LEU A 116 23.84 -46.71 -12.23
N LEU A 117 23.31 -46.92 -11.03
CA LEU A 117 22.01 -47.56 -10.85
C LEU A 117 20.96 -46.47 -10.61
N ILE A 118 19.91 -46.51 -11.40
CA ILE A 118 18.79 -45.56 -11.28
C ILE A 118 17.54 -46.33 -10.90
N GLY A 119 16.87 -45.91 -9.83
CA GLY A 119 15.62 -46.47 -9.39
C GLY A 119 14.47 -45.42 -9.43
N PRO A 120 13.27 -45.78 -9.87
CA PRO A 120 12.11 -44.90 -9.86
C PRO A 120 11.57 -44.73 -8.45
N LEU A 121 11.14 -43.53 -8.11
CA LEU A 121 10.41 -43.24 -6.87
C LEU A 121 9.04 -42.71 -7.28
N ALA A 122 7.98 -43.45 -6.97
CA ALA A 122 6.60 -43.05 -7.21
C ALA A 122 5.78 -43.30 -5.96
N SER A 123 4.95 -42.33 -5.58
CA SER A 123 3.96 -42.49 -4.50
C SER A 123 2.56 -42.58 -5.09
N ASP A 124 1.64 -43.23 -4.37
CA ASP A 124 0.20 -43.30 -4.71
C ASP A 124 -0.46 -41.92 -4.80
N HIS A 125 0.18 -40.90 -4.26
CA HIS A 125 -0.31 -39.52 -4.22
C HIS A 125 0.29 -38.62 -5.29
N GLY A 126 0.97 -39.21 -6.30
CA GLY A 126 1.46 -38.49 -7.47
C GLY A 126 2.78 -37.73 -7.27
N THR A 127 3.55 -38.06 -6.26
CA THR A 127 4.92 -37.57 -6.12
C THR A 127 5.85 -38.50 -6.89
N TYR A 128 6.65 -37.93 -7.78
CA TYR A 128 7.60 -38.64 -8.61
C TYR A 128 9.03 -38.18 -8.31
N GLY A 129 9.95 -39.13 -8.36
CA GLY A 129 11.37 -38.86 -8.18
C GLY A 129 12.23 -40.01 -8.64
N LEU A 130 13.50 -39.91 -8.36
CA LEU A 130 14.52 -40.89 -8.75
C LEU A 130 15.54 -41.01 -7.62
N VAL A 131 16.02 -42.20 -7.41
CA VAL A 131 17.24 -42.44 -6.65
C VAL A 131 18.33 -42.87 -7.60
N LEU A 132 19.51 -42.25 -7.49
CA LEU A 132 20.69 -42.57 -8.27
C LEU A 132 21.77 -43.04 -7.30
N LEU A 133 22.38 -44.19 -7.61
CA LEU A 133 23.52 -44.73 -6.90
C LEU A 133 24.73 -44.65 -7.83
N LEU A 134 25.71 -43.89 -7.44
CA LEU A 134 26.97 -43.73 -8.16
C LEU A 134 28.03 -44.67 -7.55
N ALA A 135 28.69 -45.45 -8.37
CA ALA A 135 29.83 -46.28 -7.93
C ALA A 135 31.10 -45.44 -7.75
N ALA A 136 31.99 -45.90 -6.91
CA ALA A 136 33.36 -45.40 -6.92
C ALA A 136 34.05 -45.75 -8.26
N THR A 137 34.96 -44.88 -8.72
CA THR A 137 35.62 -44.99 -10.00
C THR A 137 36.11 -46.42 -10.30
N ARG A 138 35.68 -47.00 -11.45
CA ARG A 138 36.00 -48.35 -11.95
C ARG A 138 35.32 -49.53 -11.25
N GLN A 139 34.33 -49.35 -10.40
CA GLN A 139 33.53 -50.47 -9.89
C GLN A 139 32.29 -50.67 -10.76
N CYS A 140 31.96 -51.93 -11.11
CA CYS A 140 30.73 -52.29 -11.80
C CYS A 140 29.69 -52.76 -10.78
N PHE A 141 28.46 -52.40 -11.02
CA PHE A 141 27.34 -52.88 -10.18
C PHE A 141 27.08 -54.38 -10.42
N THR A 142 26.71 -55.07 -9.35
CA THR A 142 26.31 -56.48 -9.36
C THR A 142 24.79 -56.64 -9.24
N PRO A 143 24.21 -57.82 -9.59
CA PRO A 143 22.80 -58.09 -9.36
C PRO A 143 22.36 -57.96 -7.90
N LEU A 144 23.29 -58.11 -6.94
CA LEU A 144 23.01 -57.86 -5.52
C LEU A 144 22.75 -56.39 -5.26
N HIS A 145 23.52 -55.49 -5.87
CA HIS A 145 23.35 -54.04 -5.71
C HIS A 145 22.00 -53.57 -6.29
N GLU A 146 21.53 -54.16 -7.40
CA GLU A 146 20.21 -53.89 -7.94
C GLU A 146 19.09 -54.28 -6.97
N ARG A 147 19.22 -55.49 -6.34
CA ARG A 147 18.26 -55.93 -5.31
C ARG A 147 18.24 -55.03 -4.08
N ILE A 148 19.40 -54.56 -3.67
CA ILE A 148 19.53 -53.61 -2.55
C ILE A 148 18.81 -52.29 -2.90
N LEU A 149 19.09 -51.74 -4.08
CA LEU A 149 18.42 -50.48 -4.51
C LEU A 149 16.93 -50.68 -4.68
N GLN A 150 16.47 -51.82 -5.23
CA GLN A 150 15.06 -52.16 -5.34
C GLN A 150 14.36 -52.17 -3.98
N ALA A 151 15.00 -52.70 -2.94
CA ALA A 151 14.45 -52.71 -1.58
C ALA A 151 14.39 -51.31 -0.91
N LEU A 152 15.09 -50.32 -1.46
CA LEU A 152 15.11 -48.94 -0.96
C LEU A 152 14.07 -48.06 -1.65
N LEU A 153 13.46 -48.48 -2.77
CA LEU A 153 12.56 -47.64 -3.55
C LEU A 153 11.32 -47.20 -2.74
N GLU A 154 10.66 -48.14 -2.06
CA GLU A 154 9.46 -47.87 -1.29
C GLU A 154 9.73 -46.94 -0.08
N PRO A 155 10.71 -47.20 0.82
CA PRO A 155 11.04 -46.29 1.89
C PRO A 155 11.41 -44.87 1.41
N LEU A 156 12.18 -44.76 0.33
CA LEU A 156 12.56 -43.46 -0.24
C LEU A 156 11.38 -42.74 -0.91
N ALA A 157 10.47 -43.45 -1.56
CA ALA A 157 9.26 -42.85 -2.12
C ALA A 157 8.36 -42.26 -1.00
N VAL A 158 8.17 -42.99 0.10
CA VAL A 158 7.43 -42.50 1.28
C VAL A 158 8.12 -41.28 1.89
N ALA A 159 9.44 -41.30 2.02
CA ALA A 159 10.19 -40.17 2.55
C ALA A 159 10.08 -38.94 1.65
N LEU A 160 10.15 -39.11 0.34
CA LEU A 160 10.00 -38.03 -0.65
C LEU A 160 8.60 -37.39 -0.59
N GLU A 161 7.56 -38.21 -0.43
CA GLU A 161 6.20 -37.74 -0.23
C GLU A 161 6.02 -36.95 1.07
N ASN A 162 6.57 -37.46 2.18
CA ASN A 162 6.52 -36.77 3.46
C ASN A 162 7.24 -35.42 3.40
N ASP A 163 8.41 -35.35 2.77
CA ASP A 163 9.14 -34.08 2.56
C ASP A 163 8.31 -33.07 1.76
N ARG A 164 7.61 -33.52 0.70
CA ARG A 164 6.71 -32.68 -0.07
C ARG A 164 5.58 -32.13 0.79
N ARG A 165 4.89 -32.98 1.56
CA ARG A 165 3.78 -32.58 2.45
C ARG A 165 4.21 -31.59 3.52
N LEU A 166 5.37 -31.81 4.12
CA LEU A 166 5.93 -30.89 5.10
C LEU A 166 6.20 -29.51 4.54
N ARG A 167 6.82 -29.44 3.34
CA ARG A 167 7.06 -28.16 2.65
C ARG A 167 5.76 -27.44 2.30
N GLU A 168 4.75 -28.17 1.81
CA GLU A 168 3.43 -27.61 1.49
C GLU A 168 2.73 -27.05 2.74
N LEU A 169 2.73 -27.81 3.83
CA LEU A 169 2.17 -27.37 5.12
C LEU A 169 2.90 -26.14 5.67
N THR A 170 4.22 -26.10 5.57
CA THR A 170 5.02 -24.95 6.02
C THR A 170 4.66 -23.70 5.20
N ALA A 171 4.62 -23.82 3.88
CA ALA A 171 4.26 -22.71 2.99
C ALA A 171 2.84 -22.19 3.24
N LEU A 172 1.87 -23.08 3.44
CA LEU A 172 0.47 -22.72 3.78
C LEU A 172 0.39 -22.02 5.13
N ARG A 173 1.15 -22.48 6.12
CA ARG A 173 1.21 -21.86 7.44
C ARG A 173 1.80 -20.45 7.37
N GLU A 174 2.91 -20.27 6.67
CA GLU A 174 3.55 -18.96 6.48
C GLU A 174 2.62 -17.98 5.76
N ALA A 175 1.91 -18.43 4.72
CA ALA A 175 0.92 -17.62 4.03
C ALA A 175 -0.24 -17.22 4.95
N ALA A 176 -0.79 -18.15 5.74
CA ALA A 176 -1.86 -17.86 6.69
C ALA A 176 -1.43 -16.91 7.81
N GLU A 177 -0.19 -17.04 8.32
CA GLU A 177 0.35 -16.12 9.32
C GLU A 177 0.57 -14.71 8.74
N ALA A 178 1.03 -14.59 7.49
CA ALA A 178 1.16 -13.31 6.80
C ALA A 178 -0.20 -12.64 6.58
N ASP A 179 -1.22 -13.39 6.16
CA ASP A 179 -2.60 -12.89 6.00
C ASP A 179 -3.19 -12.43 7.34
N LYS A 180 -3.02 -13.22 8.39
CA LYS A 180 -3.45 -12.86 9.76
C LYS A 180 -2.80 -11.55 10.22
N GLN A 181 -1.49 -11.39 10.04
CA GLN A 181 -0.79 -10.16 10.40
C GLN A 181 -1.27 -8.96 9.57
N SER A 182 -1.53 -9.16 8.28
CA SER A 182 -2.10 -8.12 7.40
C SER A 182 -3.48 -7.66 7.89
N LEU A 183 -4.36 -8.61 8.25
CA LEU A 183 -5.69 -8.32 8.81
C LEU A 183 -5.61 -7.61 10.16
N LEU A 184 -4.75 -8.05 11.08
CA LEU A 184 -4.54 -7.39 12.38
C LEU A 184 -4.02 -5.96 12.22
N ARG A 185 -3.10 -5.70 11.28
CA ARG A 185 -2.65 -4.34 10.95
C ARG A 185 -3.77 -3.47 10.39
N ARG A 186 -4.66 -4.03 9.56
CA ARG A 186 -5.83 -3.31 9.03
C ARG A 186 -6.81 -2.97 10.15
N LEU A 187 -7.16 -3.90 11.02
CA LEU A 187 -8.05 -3.69 12.17
C LEU A 187 -7.48 -2.66 13.15
N GLY A 188 -6.20 -2.75 13.49
CA GLY A 188 -5.53 -1.78 14.35
C GLY A 188 -5.50 -0.37 13.76
N ARG A 189 -5.29 -0.24 12.44
CA ARG A 189 -5.33 1.06 11.74
C ARG A 189 -6.73 1.68 11.76
N THR A 190 -7.77 0.88 11.59
CA THR A 190 -9.16 1.35 11.60
C THR A 190 -9.55 1.79 13.02
N ALA A 191 -9.27 0.98 14.04
CA ALA A 191 -9.58 1.31 15.42
C ALA A 191 -8.88 2.59 15.90
N LEU A 192 -7.59 2.76 15.58
CA LEU A 192 -6.84 3.96 15.92
C LEU A 192 -7.29 5.20 15.11
N ALA A 193 -7.77 5.02 13.88
CA ALA A 193 -8.25 6.14 13.06
C ALA A 193 -9.60 6.69 13.53
N ASP A 194 -10.41 5.86 14.18
CA ASP A 194 -11.77 6.19 14.62
C ASP A 194 -11.82 6.67 16.09
N THR A 195 -10.69 6.69 16.80
CA THR A 195 -10.63 7.16 18.19
C THR A 195 -10.75 8.69 18.24
N ILE A 196 -11.74 9.19 18.97
CA ILE A 196 -11.90 10.62 19.25
C ILE A 196 -11.07 10.96 20.49
N VAL A 197 -10.12 11.87 20.34
CA VAL A 197 -9.28 12.38 21.42
C VAL A 197 -9.80 13.75 21.84
N GLY A 198 -9.72 14.10 23.14
CA GLY A 198 -10.18 15.40 23.66
C GLY A 198 -11.67 15.44 24.04
N ILE A 199 -12.31 14.28 24.26
CA ILE A 199 -13.74 14.17 24.61
C ILE A 199 -14.08 14.92 25.91
N GLU A 200 -13.16 14.95 26.87
CA GLU A 200 -13.35 15.62 28.17
C GLU A 200 -12.98 17.11 28.13
N GLY A 201 -12.32 17.56 27.05
CA GLY A 201 -11.91 18.94 26.84
C GLY A 201 -12.95 19.79 26.07
N ARG A 202 -12.46 20.67 25.20
CA ARG A 202 -13.29 21.57 24.35
C ARG A 202 -14.21 20.83 23.38
N LEU A 203 -13.92 19.56 23.06
CA LEU A 203 -14.83 18.74 22.22
C LEU A 203 -16.02 18.18 23.01
N ARG A 204 -16.07 18.34 24.33
CA ARG A 204 -17.20 17.87 25.14
C ARG A 204 -18.56 18.40 24.66
N PRO A 205 -18.76 19.70 24.41
CA PRO A 205 -20.05 20.21 23.91
C PRO A 205 -20.40 19.64 22.51
N VAL A 206 -19.39 19.37 21.67
CA VAL A 206 -19.56 18.70 20.36
C VAL A 206 -20.06 17.27 20.58
N MET A 207 -19.44 16.54 21.51
CA MET A 207 -19.81 15.15 21.80
C MET A 207 -21.18 15.02 22.45
N GLU A 208 -21.57 15.95 23.31
CA GLU A 208 -22.93 16.02 23.87
C GLU A 208 -23.99 16.21 22.75
N ARG A 209 -23.70 17.07 21.75
CA ARG A 209 -24.57 17.24 20.57
C ARG A 209 -24.59 15.98 19.69
N VAL A 210 -23.42 15.33 19.50
CA VAL A 210 -23.32 14.06 18.78
C VAL A 210 -24.20 13.00 19.44
N GLU A 211 -24.17 12.87 20.75
CA GLU A 211 -24.95 11.89 21.48
C GLU A 211 -26.46 12.15 21.38
N LEU A 212 -26.86 13.42 21.50
CA LEU A 212 -28.25 13.85 21.33
C LEU A 212 -28.78 13.50 19.95
N VAL A 213 -28.05 13.87 18.88
CA VAL A 213 -28.52 13.70 17.51
C VAL A 213 -28.42 12.26 17.01
N SER A 214 -27.53 11.45 17.59
CA SER A 214 -27.31 10.08 17.13
C SER A 214 -28.57 9.21 17.23
N ARG A 215 -29.46 9.51 18.18
CA ARG A 215 -30.71 8.77 18.40
C ARG A 215 -31.85 9.16 17.46
N SER A 216 -31.64 10.17 16.61
CA SER A 216 -32.62 10.65 15.63
C SER A 216 -32.12 10.48 14.21
N ASP A 217 -33.02 10.45 13.24
CA ASP A 217 -32.68 10.33 11.80
C ASP A 217 -32.60 11.68 11.08
N VAL A 218 -32.63 12.78 11.82
CA VAL A 218 -32.54 14.12 11.21
C VAL A 218 -31.19 14.33 10.51
N PRO A 219 -31.19 15.11 9.42
CA PRO A 219 -29.95 15.52 8.77
C PRO A 219 -29.05 16.29 9.74
N VAL A 220 -27.74 16.05 9.65
CA VAL A 220 -26.72 16.71 10.47
C VAL A 220 -25.77 17.47 9.57
N LEU A 221 -25.50 18.73 9.89
CA LEU A 221 -24.53 19.56 9.19
C LEU A 221 -23.31 19.82 10.08
N LEU A 222 -22.15 19.27 9.69
CA LEU A 222 -20.87 19.47 10.38
C LEU A 222 -20.15 20.67 9.76
N LEU A 223 -19.92 21.70 10.57
CA LEU A 223 -19.24 22.93 10.19
C LEU A 223 -17.87 23.01 10.86
N GLY A 224 -16.88 23.49 10.16
CA GLY A 224 -15.54 23.70 10.71
C GLY A 224 -14.44 23.67 9.67
N GLU A 225 -13.29 24.18 10.01
CA GLU A 225 -12.15 24.26 9.11
C GLU A 225 -11.72 22.89 8.55
N THR A 226 -10.96 22.93 7.45
CA THR A 226 -10.36 21.71 6.89
C THR A 226 -9.43 21.05 7.91
N GLY A 227 -9.59 19.73 8.10
CA GLY A 227 -8.72 18.96 9.00
C GLY A 227 -9.11 18.96 10.48
N THR A 228 -10.25 19.53 10.89
CA THR A 228 -10.77 19.51 12.28
C THR A 228 -11.33 18.15 12.73
N GLY A 229 -11.44 17.16 11.83
CA GLY A 229 -11.94 15.83 12.18
C GLY A 229 -13.42 15.60 11.90
N LYS A 230 -14.04 16.37 11.00
CA LYS A 230 -15.47 16.23 10.60
C LYS A 230 -15.85 14.78 10.23
N GLU A 231 -14.97 14.05 9.54
CA GLU A 231 -15.19 12.65 9.19
C GLU A 231 -15.28 11.73 10.43
N VAL A 232 -14.39 11.94 11.42
CA VAL A 232 -14.39 11.14 12.66
C VAL A 232 -15.68 11.36 13.44
N ILE A 233 -16.17 12.62 13.48
CA ILE A 233 -17.45 12.96 14.12
C ILE A 233 -18.63 12.37 13.33
N ALA A 234 -18.63 12.41 11.99
CA ALA A 234 -19.67 11.78 11.18
C ALA A 234 -19.76 10.26 11.43
N ARG A 235 -18.62 9.60 11.50
CA ARG A 235 -18.55 8.17 11.84
C ARG A 235 -19.04 7.90 13.27
N ALA A 236 -18.70 8.77 14.23
CA ALA A 236 -19.19 8.65 15.60
C ALA A 236 -20.72 8.82 15.71
N ILE A 237 -21.31 9.69 14.91
CA ILE A 237 -22.78 9.83 14.81
C ILE A 237 -23.40 8.52 14.29
N HIS A 238 -22.85 7.94 13.22
CA HIS A 238 -23.36 6.69 12.66
C HIS A 238 -23.21 5.52 13.63
N THR A 239 -22.03 5.33 14.25
CA THR A 239 -21.77 4.20 15.16
C THR A 239 -22.61 4.24 16.44
N ARG A 240 -23.10 5.43 16.84
CA ARG A 240 -24.00 5.62 17.99
C ARG A 240 -25.48 5.68 17.59
N SER A 241 -25.78 5.57 16.31
CA SER A 241 -27.16 5.66 15.79
C SER A 241 -27.88 4.31 15.81
N THR A 242 -29.20 4.35 15.60
CA THR A 242 -30.02 3.16 15.36
C THR A 242 -29.66 2.42 14.09
N ARG A 243 -28.91 3.07 13.17
CA ARG A 243 -28.48 2.54 11.86
C ARG A 243 -27.06 1.96 11.87
N VAL A 244 -26.49 1.67 13.03
CA VAL A 244 -25.11 1.16 13.19
C VAL A 244 -24.85 -0.14 12.41
N ALA A 245 -25.86 -0.97 12.21
CA ALA A 245 -25.78 -2.20 11.41
C ALA A 245 -25.87 -1.96 9.89
N GLY A 246 -26.29 -0.77 9.46
CA GLY A 246 -26.41 -0.37 8.06
C GLY A 246 -25.08 0.14 7.49
N PRO A 247 -25.01 0.35 6.18
CA PRO A 247 -23.82 0.86 5.53
C PRO A 247 -23.52 2.32 5.94
N PHE A 248 -22.22 2.63 6.15
CA PHE A 248 -21.71 4.00 6.24
C PHE A 248 -20.93 4.32 4.97
N ILE A 249 -21.57 5.07 4.07
CA ILE A 249 -20.96 5.47 2.80
C ILE A 249 -20.39 6.89 2.93
N ARG A 250 -19.14 7.06 2.54
CA ARG A 250 -18.45 8.36 2.56
C ARG A 250 -18.19 8.85 1.15
N VAL A 251 -18.56 10.09 0.89
CA VAL A 251 -18.40 10.78 -0.39
C VAL A 251 -17.75 12.14 -0.15
N ASN A 252 -16.66 12.43 -0.84
CA ASN A 252 -16.10 13.79 -0.90
C ASN A 252 -16.58 14.44 -2.20
N CYS A 253 -17.45 15.43 -2.11
CA CYS A 253 -18.06 16.10 -3.27
C CYS A 253 -17.02 16.89 -4.08
N GLY A 254 -16.01 17.48 -3.44
CA GLY A 254 -14.97 18.23 -4.13
C GLY A 254 -13.93 17.36 -4.88
N ALA A 255 -13.90 16.05 -4.58
CA ALA A 255 -12.97 15.13 -5.26
C ALA A 255 -13.54 14.55 -6.56
N ILE A 256 -14.82 14.78 -6.87
CA ILE A 256 -15.48 14.23 -8.05
C ILE A 256 -15.59 15.32 -9.11
N PRO A 257 -15.23 15.03 -10.37
CA PRO A 257 -15.47 15.96 -11.47
C PRO A 257 -16.96 16.35 -11.54
N PRO A 258 -17.28 17.64 -11.74
CA PRO A 258 -18.68 18.13 -11.76
C PRO A 258 -19.60 17.35 -12.71
N ASP A 259 -19.09 16.93 -13.87
CA ASP A 259 -19.84 16.19 -14.89
C ASP A 259 -20.20 14.74 -14.46
N LEU A 260 -19.49 14.19 -13.47
CA LEU A 260 -19.69 12.81 -13.00
C LEU A 260 -20.47 12.75 -11.68
N ILE A 261 -20.64 13.86 -10.99
CA ILE A 261 -21.19 13.88 -9.64
C ILE A 261 -22.62 13.33 -9.58
N ASP A 262 -23.44 13.65 -10.57
CA ASP A 262 -24.81 13.13 -10.69
C ASP A 262 -24.83 11.61 -10.90
N SER A 263 -23.97 11.12 -11.78
CA SER A 263 -23.85 9.68 -12.06
C SER A 263 -23.32 8.90 -10.85
N GLU A 264 -22.40 9.48 -10.07
CA GLU A 264 -21.86 8.83 -8.87
C GLU A 264 -22.85 8.85 -7.70
N LEU A 265 -23.55 9.98 -7.48
CA LEU A 265 -24.53 10.09 -6.39
C LEU A 265 -25.79 9.25 -6.65
N PHE A 266 -26.39 9.41 -7.84
CA PHE A 266 -27.71 8.87 -8.18
C PHE A 266 -27.67 7.62 -9.06
N GLY A 267 -26.49 7.27 -9.61
CA GLY A 267 -26.36 6.16 -10.56
C GLY A 267 -26.79 6.54 -11.98
N HIS A 268 -26.58 5.64 -12.92
CA HIS A 268 -26.95 5.84 -14.32
C HIS A 268 -27.46 4.58 -14.98
N GLU A 269 -28.31 4.75 -15.99
CA GLU A 269 -28.76 3.70 -16.89
C GLU A 269 -27.81 3.57 -18.06
N LYS A 270 -27.79 2.38 -18.66
CA LYS A 270 -27.01 2.09 -19.88
C LYS A 270 -27.37 3.06 -20.99
N GLY A 271 -26.37 3.73 -21.57
CA GLY A 271 -26.54 4.66 -22.70
C GLY A 271 -26.92 6.09 -22.30
N SER A 272 -26.94 6.45 -21.02
CA SER A 272 -27.30 7.80 -20.55
C SER A 272 -26.29 8.89 -20.94
N PHE A 273 -25.03 8.51 -21.19
CA PHE A 273 -23.96 9.40 -21.70
C PHE A 273 -22.90 8.61 -22.45
N THR A 274 -22.02 9.31 -23.18
CA THR A 274 -20.89 8.70 -23.90
C THR A 274 -19.94 8.03 -22.91
N GLY A 275 -20.00 6.67 -22.85
CA GLY A 275 -19.22 5.86 -21.89
C GLY A 275 -20.06 5.04 -20.90
N ALA A 276 -21.38 5.23 -20.85
CA ALA A 276 -22.29 4.43 -20.04
C ALA A 276 -22.55 3.05 -20.66
N ILE A 277 -21.57 2.14 -20.51
CA ILE A 277 -21.61 0.77 -21.10
C ILE A 277 -22.64 -0.10 -20.38
N GLY A 278 -22.94 0.16 -19.10
CA GLY A 278 -23.85 -0.61 -18.27
C GLY A 278 -24.60 0.26 -17.27
N THR A 279 -25.63 -0.29 -16.63
CA THR A 279 -26.33 0.35 -15.50
C THR A 279 -25.47 0.28 -14.24
N ARG A 280 -25.33 1.39 -13.51
CA ARG A 280 -24.55 1.48 -12.27
C ARG A 280 -25.38 2.09 -11.15
N ARG A 281 -25.34 1.44 -9.96
CA ARG A 281 -25.99 1.96 -8.75
C ARG A 281 -25.20 3.13 -8.19
N GLY A 282 -25.90 4.22 -7.85
CA GLY A 282 -25.36 5.38 -7.19
C GLY A 282 -25.10 5.17 -5.70
N TRP A 283 -24.51 6.16 -5.05
CA TRP A 283 -24.19 6.06 -3.63
C TRP A 283 -25.43 6.13 -2.74
N PHE A 284 -26.49 6.79 -3.15
CA PHE A 284 -27.77 6.75 -2.42
C PHE A 284 -28.34 5.33 -2.35
N GLU A 285 -28.34 4.59 -3.45
CA GLU A 285 -28.78 3.19 -3.46
C GLU A 285 -27.88 2.28 -2.58
N ARG A 286 -26.59 2.58 -2.54
CA ARG A 286 -25.61 1.82 -1.75
C ARG A 286 -25.67 2.15 -0.26
N ALA A 287 -26.17 3.32 0.10
CA ALA A 287 -26.33 3.78 1.47
C ALA A 287 -27.70 3.42 2.08
N ASP A 288 -28.57 2.77 1.30
CA ASP A 288 -29.93 2.43 1.74
C ASP A 288 -29.94 1.62 3.04
N GLY A 289 -30.82 1.99 3.98
CA GLY A 289 -30.87 1.46 5.34
C GLY A 289 -29.73 1.92 6.27
N GLY A 290 -28.84 2.83 5.80
CA GLY A 290 -27.67 3.29 6.53
C GLY A 290 -27.52 4.80 6.60
N SER A 291 -26.27 5.28 6.50
CA SER A 291 -25.93 6.71 6.52
C SER A 291 -25.01 7.07 5.37
N LEU A 292 -25.29 8.22 4.73
CA LEU A 292 -24.45 8.81 3.69
C LEU A 292 -23.78 10.07 4.25
N PHE A 293 -22.45 10.06 4.30
CA PHE A 293 -21.63 11.20 4.69
C PHE A 293 -21.15 11.94 3.43
N LEU A 294 -21.64 13.17 3.25
CA LEU A 294 -21.30 14.08 2.15
C LEU A 294 -20.30 15.12 2.66
N ASP A 295 -19.01 14.91 2.40
CA ASP A 295 -17.98 15.88 2.74
C ASP A 295 -17.84 16.94 1.65
N GLU A 296 -17.55 18.18 2.06
CA GLU A 296 -17.45 19.36 1.20
C GLU A 296 -18.70 19.59 0.35
N ILE A 297 -19.86 19.60 1.03
CA ILE A 297 -21.18 19.75 0.38
C ILE A 297 -21.33 21.05 -0.42
N GLY A 298 -20.57 22.10 -0.07
CA GLY A 298 -20.54 23.38 -0.78
C GLY A 298 -19.96 23.28 -2.19
N GLU A 299 -19.21 22.24 -2.51
CA GLU A 299 -18.62 22.02 -3.83
C GLU A 299 -19.62 21.41 -4.84
N LEU A 300 -20.86 21.09 -4.42
CA LEU A 300 -21.86 20.52 -5.32
C LEU A 300 -22.33 21.54 -6.37
N PRO A 301 -22.37 21.18 -7.66
CA PRO A 301 -23.01 21.98 -8.70
C PRO A 301 -24.49 22.20 -8.40
N LEU A 302 -25.04 23.33 -8.81
CA LEU A 302 -26.47 23.66 -8.59
C LEU A 302 -27.45 22.60 -9.10
N ALA A 303 -27.14 21.95 -10.22
CA ALA A 303 -27.96 20.86 -10.77
C ALA A 303 -28.02 19.66 -9.79
N ALA A 304 -26.89 19.26 -9.20
CA ALA A 304 -26.85 18.20 -8.21
C ALA A 304 -27.54 18.57 -6.90
N GLN A 305 -27.48 19.87 -6.51
CA GLN A 305 -28.20 20.37 -5.33
C GLN A 305 -29.72 20.22 -5.47
N VAL A 306 -30.29 20.44 -6.67
CA VAL A 306 -31.72 20.24 -6.93
C VAL A 306 -32.12 18.78 -6.72
N ARG A 307 -31.33 17.85 -7.24
CA ARG A 307 -31.61 16.42 -7.09
C ARG A 307 -31.43 15.94 -5.65
N LEU A 308 -30.37 16.43 -4.98
CA LEU A 308 -30.15 16.15 -3.57
C LEU A 308 -31.32 16.62 -2.70
N LEU A 309 -31.86 17.79 -2.97
CA LEU A 309 -33.04 18.33 -2.26
C LEU A 309 -34.22 17.36 -2.32
N ARG A 310 -34.53 16.80 -3.49
CA ARG A 310 -35.63 15.82 -3.65
C ARG A 310 -35.37 14.58 -2.78
N VAL A 311 -34.15 14.06 -2.78
CA VAL A 311 -33.82 12.89 -1.95
C VAL A 311 -33.94 13.19 -0.46
N VAL A 312 -33.44 14.35 0.00
CA VAL A 312 -33.50 14.73 1.42
C VAL A 312 -34.95 15.01 1.87
N GLN A 313 -35.84 15.45 0.96
CA GLN A 313 -37.22 15.75 1.27
C GLN A 313 -38.14 14.53 1.20
N GLU A 314 -38.03 13.76 0.13
CA GLU A 314 -38.99 12.73 -0.27
C GLU A 314 -38.43 11.32 -0.18
N GLY A 315 -37.11 11.15 -0.04
CA GLY A 315 -36.45 9.84 -0.05
C GLY A 315 -36.47 9.16 -1.43
N VAL A 316 -36.67 9.92 -2.52
CA VAL A 316 -36.80 9.36 -3.87
C VAL A 316 -35.95 10.10 -4.87
N PHE A 317 -35.48 9.37 -5.88
CA PHE A 317 -34.74 9.92 -7.02
C PHE A 317 -34.84 9.01 -8.25
N GLU A 318 -34.30 9.45 -9.37
CA GLU A 318 -34.19 8.72 -10.62
C GLU A 318 -32.72 8.62 -11.03
N ARG A 319 -32.30 7.52 -11.63
CA ARG A 319 -30.96 7.42 -12.22
C ARG A 319 -30.80 8.39 -13.37
N VAL A 320 -29.56 8.75 -13.68
CA VAL A 320 -29.27 9.57 -14.86
C VAL A 320 -29.67 8.78 -16.12
N GLY A 321 -30.56 9.37 -16.95
CA GLY A 321 -31.12 8.72 -18.13
C GLY A 321 -32.20 7.65 -17.86
N GLY A 322 -32.63 7.50 -16.62
CA GLY A 322 -33.73 6.60 -16.22
C GLY A 322 -35.02 7.34 -15.93
N GLU A 323 -36.15 6.64 -16.08
CA GLU A 323 -37.50 7.14 -15.75
C GLU A 323 -38.10 6.47 -14.50
N HIS A 324 -37.39 5.48 -13.93
CA HIS A 324 -37.84 4.75 -12.76
C HIS A 324 -37.46 5.47 -11.47
N THR A 325 -38.48 5.79 -10.67
CA THR A 325 -38.29 6.34 -9.33
C THR A 325 -37.80 5.26 -8.37
N ILE A 326 -36.70 5.55 -7.69
CA ILE A 326 -36.06 4.68 -6.69
C ILE A 326 -36.31 5.33 -5.33
N THR A 327 -36.85 4.56 -4.39
CA THR A 327 -37.04 4.97 -3.00
C THR A 327 -35.91 4.44 -2.13
N VAL A 328 -35.37 5.29 -1.27
CA VAL A 328 -34.29 4.93 -0.34
C VAL A 328 -34.53 5.54 1.04
N ASP A 329 -34.09 4.84 2.07
CA ASP A 329 -34.09 5.31 3.45
C ASP A 329 -32.65 5.55 3.92
N VAL A 330 -32.15 6.77 3.70
CA VAL A 330 -30.75 7.14 3.96
C VAL A 330 -30.68 8.32 4.92
N ARG A 331 -29.95 8.16 6.03
CA ARG A 331 -29.62 9.27 6.92
C ARG A 331 -28.49 10.10 6.33
N ILE A 332 -28.70 11.41 6.20
CA ILE A 332 -27.71 12.34 5.65
C ILE A 332 -26.88 13.00 6.76
N ILE A 333 -25.54 12.94 6.60
CA ILE A 333 -24.59 13.72 7.40
C ILE A 333 -23.77 14.53 6.40
N ALA A 334 -23.94 15.85 6.38
CA ALA A 334 -23.21 16.74 5.48
C ALA A 334 -22.08 17.45 6.22
N ALA A 335 -20.99 17.77 5.55
CA ALA A 335 -19.90 18.55 6.11
C ALA A 335 -19.37 19.60 5.13
N THR A 336 -18.94 20.73 5.64
CA THR A 336 -18.27 21.77 4.86
C THR A 336 -17.34 22.62 5.72
N HIS A 337 -16.38 23.25 5.10
CA HIS A 337 -15.57 24.31 5.69
C HIS A 337 -15.98 25.69 5.17
N GLN A 338 -16.87 25.75 4.19
CA GLN A 338 -17.34 27.00 3.57
C GLN A 338 -18.51 27.59 4.36
N ASP A 339 -18.66 28.90 4.27
CA ASP A 339 -19.84 29.61 4.80
C ASP A 339 -21.01 29.50 3.81
N LEU A 340 -21.87 28.51 4.06
CA LEU A 340 -23.06 28.28 3.23
C LEU A 340 -24.00 29.47 3.23
N THR A 341 -24.02 30.32 4.27
CA THR A 341 -24.87 31.50 4.35
C THR A 341 -24.45 32.54 3.28
N THR A 342 -23.14 32.77 3.17
CA THR A 342 -22.58 33.61 2.11
C THR A 342 -22.85 33.01 0.73
N MET A 343 -22.69 31.71 0.57
CA MET A 343 -22.91 31.01 -0.70
C MET A 343 -24.39 31.06 -1.15
N VAL A 344 -25.34 31.07 -0.20
CA VAL A 344 -26.78 31.30 -0.51
C VAL A 344 -26.99 32.72 -1.02
N GLN A 345 -26.37 33.72 -0.40
CA GLN A 345 -26.46 35.12 -0.86
C GLN A 345 -25.89 35.33 -2.27
N ASP A 346 -24.79 34.64 -2.57
CA ASP A 346 -24.11 34.69 -3.87
C ASP A 346 -24.82 33.82 -4.94
N GLY A 347 -25.82 33.04 -4.55
CA GLY A 347 -26.56 32.14 -5.45
C GLY A 347 -25.81 30.88 -5.87
N SER A 348 -24.68 30.57 -5.25
CA SER A 348 -23.89 29.36 -5.51
C SER A 348 -24.37 28.14 -4.72
N PHE A 349 -25.14 28.35 -3.67
CA PHE A 349 -25.84 27.31 -2.90
C PHE A 349 -27.32 27.65 -2.76
N ARG A 350 -28.19 26.64 -2.89
CA ARG A 350 -29.66 26.86 -2.81
C ARG A 350 -30.10 27.02 -1.35
N GLU A 351 -30.93 28.01 -1.11
CA GLU A 351 -31.48 28.31 0.20
C GLU A 351 -32.38 27.18 0.74
N ASP A 352 -33.22 26.59 -0.13
CA ASP A 352 -34.10 25.48 0.25
C ASP A 352 -33.33 24.22 0.70
N LEU A 353 -32.24 23.88 0.03
CA LEU A 353 -31.38 22.79 0.41
C LEU A 353 -30.62 23.09 1.72
N TRP A 354 -30.14 24.32 1.90
CA TRP A 354 -29.48 24.74 3.13
C TRP A 354 -30.37 24.54 4.35
N TYR A 355 -31.64 25.03 4.32
CA TYR A 355 -32.57 24.83 5.43
C TYR A 355 -32.83 23.34 5.72
N ARG A 356 -32.84 22.51 4.70
CA ARG A 356 -33.09 21.07 4.86
C ARG A 356 -31.91 20.29 5.41
N LEU A 357 -30.68 20.72 5.13
CA LEU A 357 -29.47 20.14 5.66
C LEU A 357 -29.09 20.68 7.05
N ALA A 358 -29.34 21.96 7.30
CA ALA A 358 -29.00 22.66 8.54
C ALA A 358 -30.00 22.43 9.69
N VAL A 359 -30.71 21.29 9.72
CA VAL A 359 -31.65 20.95 10.80
C VAL A 359 -30.92 20.82 12.13
N PHE A 360 -29.76 20.17 12.13
CA PHE A 360 -28.93 20.04 13.32
C PHE A 360 -27.45 20.38 13.00
N PRO A 361 -27.08 21.67 13.14
CA PRO A 361 -25.71 22.08 12.91
C PRO A 361 -24.80 21.76 14.11
N ILE A 362 -23.62 21.21 13.83
CA ILE A 362 -22.55 20.97 14.81
C ILE A 362 -21.30 21.70 14.34
N MET A 363 -20.83 22.68 15.14
CA MET A 363 -19.62 23.41 14.87
C MET A 363 -18.43 22.71 15.53
N LEU A 364 -17.40 22.38 14.75
CA LEU A 364 -16.16 21.84 15.23
C LEU A 364 -15.14 22.97 15.40
N PRO A 365 -14.60 23.17 16.60
CA PRO A 365 -13.59 24.21 16.83
C PRO A 365 -12.28 23.85 16.13
N PRO A 366 -11.50 24.85 15.67
CA PRO A 366 -10.16 24.62 15.15
C PRO A 366 -9.18 24.26 16.27
N LEU A 367 -8.12 23.50 15.92
CA LEU A 367 -7.16 22.95 16.88
C LEU A 367 -6.49 24.01 17.77
N ARG A 368 -6.28 25.22 17.27
CA ARG A 368 -5.73 26.35 18.02
C ARG A 368 -6.61 26.83 19.18
N GLU A 369 -7.89 26.47 19.21
CA GLU A 369 -8.84 26.84 20.28
C GLU A 369 -8.89 25.81 21.41
N HIS A 370 -8.23 24.65 21.26
CA HIS A 370 -8.14 23.62 22.29
C HIS A 370 -6.71 23.09 22.49
N PRO A 371 -5.79 23.96 22.94
CA PRO A 371 -4.39 23.58 23.17
C PRO A 371 -4.22 22.52 24.27
N GLU A 372 -5.19 22.39 25.17
CA GLU A 372 -5.24 21.37 26.22
C GLU A 372 -5.28 19.94 25.67
N ASP A 373 -5.86 19.73 24.50
CA ASP A 373 -5.96 18.42 23.86
C ASP A 373 -4.69 18.04 23.08
N MET A 374 -3.73 18.98 22.93
CA MET A 374 -2.53 18.81 22.10
C MET A 374 -1.69 17.61 22.53
N ALA A 375 -1.47 17.42 23.83
CA ALA A 375 -0.67 16.31 24.33
C ALA A 375 -1.29 14.96 23.99
N ALA A 376 -2.58 14.79 24.29
CA ALA A 376 -3.31 13.55 24.01
C ALA A 376 -3.42 13.27 22.51
N LEU A 377 -3.64 14.30 21.68
CA LEU A 377 -3.65 14.19 20.23
C LEU A 377 -2.29 13.78 19.67
N ALA A 378 -1.21 14.40 20.14
CA ALA A 378 0.14 14.11 19.70
C ALA A 378 0.57 12.68 20.08
N GLU A 379 0.24 12.21 21.28
CA GLU A 379 0.45 10.83 21.72
C GLU A 379 -0.33 9.84 20.87
N HIS A 380 -1.61 10.09 20.64
CA HIS A 380 -2.46 9.24 19.80
C HIS A 380 -1.92 9.14 18.37
N LEU A 381 -1.51 10.29 17.80
CA LEU A 381 -0.96 10.33 16.45
C LEU A 381 0.42 9.65 16.37
N ALA A 382 1.26 9.77 17.40
CA ALA A 382 2.52 9.06 17.50
C ALA A 382 2.31 7.54 17.55
N HIS A 383 1.31 7.07 18.30
CA HIS A 383 0.92 5.67 18.35
C HIS A 383 0.48 5.17 16.96
N ARG A 384 -0.35 5.97 16.27
CA ARG A 384 -0.79 5.68 14.91
C ARG A 384 0.37 5.63 13.91
N ALA A 385 1.32 6.57 14.01
CA ALA A 385 2.53 6.58 13.18
C ALA A 385 3.40 5.33 13.42
N ALA A 386 3.62 4.96 14.70
CA ALA A 386 4.37 3.75 15.06
C ALA A 386 3.76 2.48 14.43
N VAL A 387 2.43 2.30 14.55
CA VAL A 387 1.71 1.17 13.93
C VAL A 387 1.76 1.22 12.40
N ARG A 388 1.64 2.43 11.82
CA ARG A 388 1.64 2.61 10.36
C ARG A 388 2.96 2.27 9.71
N PHE A 389 4.07 2.70 10.31
CA PHE A 389 5.41 2.54 9.78
C PHE A 389 6.16 1.31 10.32
N GLY A 390 5.59 0.63 11.33
CA GLY A 390 6.23 -0.51 11.99
C GLY A 390 7.41 -0.11 12.86
N PHE A 391 7.40 1.12 13.41
CA PHE A 391 8.43 1.63 14.30
C PHE A 391 8.09 1.33 15.76
N ALA A 392 9.12 1.35 16.63
CA ALA A 392 8.90 1.39 18.07
C ALA A 392 8.16 2.69 18.45
N LEU A 393 7.23 2.61 19.40
CA LEU A 393 6.48 3.78 19.87
C LEU A 393 7.44 4.79 20.50
N GLN A 394 7.43 6.00 19.97
CA GLN A 394 8.11 7.16 20.52
C GLN A 394 7.06 8.21 20.88
N LEU A 395 7.05 8.68 22.13
CA LEU A 395 6.15 9.73 22.60
C LEU A 395 6.81 11.10 22.44
N PRO A 396 6.01 12.16 22.21
CA PRO A 396 6.52 13.53 22.20
C PRO A 396 7.14 13.92 23.54
N SER A 397 8.30 14.54 23.53
CA SER A 397 8.93 15.08 24.74
C SER A 397 8.18 16.34 25.24
N PRO A 398 8.38 16.78 26.50
CA PRO A 398 7.81 18.04 26.99
C PRO A 398 8.21 19.25 26.14
N GLN A 399 9.42 19.26 25.58
CA GLN A 399 9.88 20.31 24.66
C GLN A 399 9.14 20.27 23.33
N ASP A 400 8.87 19.07 22.79
CA ASP A 400 8.08 18.89 21.58
C ASP A 400 6.64 19.39 21.79
N LEU A 401 6.03 19.10 22.94
CA LEU A 401 4.68 19.57 23.27
C LEU A 401 4.59 21.10 23.32
N ILE A 402 5.61 21.77 23.84
CA ILE A 402 5.69 23.24 23.83
C ILE A 402 5.71 23.76 22.38
N LEU A 403 6.52 23.14 21.50
CA LEU A 403 6.58 23.53 20.09
C LEU A 403 5.24 23.31 19.39
N LEU A 404 4.60 22.16 19.63
CA LEU A 404 3.30 21.83 19.04
C LEU A 404 2.19 22.77 19.51
N THR A 405 2.18 23.14 20.81
CA THR A 405 1.16 24.02 21.38
C THR A 405 1.27 25.46 20.87
N ASN A 406 2.48 25.92 20.59
CA ASN A 406 2.73 27.29 20.11
C ASN A 406 2.51 27.49 18.60
N TYR A 407 2.22 26.42 17.85
CA TYR A 407 1.99 26.51 16.41
C TYR A 407 0.49 26.73 16.12
N ALA A 408 0.16 27.52 15.11
CA ALA A 408 -1.22 27.95 14.82
C ALA A 408 -2.09 26.89 14.14
N TRP A 409 -1.53 25.81 13.63
CA TRP A 409 -2.22 24.67 12.99
C TRP A 409 -3.28 25.06 11.94
N PRO A 410 -2.93 25.78 10.86
CA PRO A 410 -3.90 26.16 9.83
C PRO A 410 -4.53 24.94 9.12
N GLY A 411 -3.87 23.78 9.11
CA GLY A 411 -4.40 22.50 8.64
C GLY A 411 -4.94 21.60 9.75
N ASN A 412 -5.10 22.13 10.96
CA ASN A 412 -5.68 21.46 12.12
C ASN A 412 -5.07 20.07 12.41
N VAL A 413 -5.87 19.10 12.81
CA VAL A 413 -5.42 17.72 13.13
C VAL A 413 -4.81 17.01 11.92
N ARG A 414 -5.23 17.34 10.69
CA ARG A 414 -4.64 16.77 9.46
C ARG A 414 -3.18 17.19 9.31
N GLU A 415 -2.88 18.45 9.57
CA GLU A 415 -1.51 18.98 9.55
C GLU A 415 -0.67 18.42 10.70
N LEU A 416 -1.22 18.38 11.90
CA LEU A 416 -0.56 17.76 13.06
C LEU A 416 -0.18 16.32 12.79
N ALA A 417 -1.09 15.53 12.22
CA ALA A 417 -0.84 14.15 11.84
C ALA A 417 0.31 14.03 10.83
N ALA A 418 0.35 14.91 9.83
CA ALA A 418 1.42 14.92 8.82
C ALA A 418 2.78 15.32 9.43
N VAL A 419 2.79 16.22 10.41
CA VAL A 419 4.01 16.62 11.14
C VAL A 419 4.53 15.46 11.99
N ILE A 420 3.67 14.78 12.74
CA ILE A 420 4.05 13.60 13.55
C ILE A 420 4.55 12.46 12.67
N ASP A 421 3.84 12.15 11.57
CA ASP A 421 4.28 11.13 10.59
C ASP A 421 5.69 11.46 10.06
N ARG A 422 5.94 12.72 9.68
CA ARG A 422 7.25 13.19 9.21
C ARG A 422 8.31 13.12 10.30
N ALA A 423 7.98 13.52 11.53
CA ALA A 423 8.89 13.48 12.66
C ALA A 423 9.34 12.05 12.99
N ALA A 424 8.43 11.08 12.92
CA ALA A 424 8.73 9.65 13.09
C ALA A 424 9.67 9.11 11.99
N ILE A 425 9.44 9.51 10.74
CA ILE A 425 10.30 9.11 9.62
C ILE A 425 11.69 9.73 9.75
N LEU A 426 11.80 11.03 10.06
CA LEU A 426 13.08 11.73 10.23
C LEU A 426 13.92 11.16 11.38
N GLY A 427 13.27 10.69 12.44
CA GLY A 427 13.91 10.02 13.57
C GLY A 427 14.17 8.53 13.35
N ALA A 428 13.84 7.98 12.17
CA ALA A 428 14.00 6.56 11.81
C ALA A 428 13.43 5.60 12.90
N GLY A 429 12.35 6.00 13.56
CA GLY A 429 11.72 5.23 14.64
C GLY A 429 12.50 5.18 15.95
N LYS A 430 13.58 5.95 16.12
CA LYS A 430 14.37 6.03 17.36
C LYS A 430 14.01 7.25 18.21
N SER A 431 13.52 8.31 17.59
CA SER A 431 13.08 9.56 18.20
C SER A 431 11.98 10.20 17.38
N LEU A 432 11.29 11.22 17.94
CA LEU A 432 10.41 12.11 17.19
C LEU A 432 11.17 13.42 16.92
N GLU A 433 11.48 13.70 15.66
CA GLU A 433 12.20 14.91 15.25
C GLU A 433 11.23 16.07 14.93
N ILE A 434 10.40 16.46 15.91
CA ILE A 434 9.29 17.41 15.72
C ILE A 434 9.80 18.78 15.30
N ALA A 435 10.87 19.29 15.91
CA ALA A 435 11.44 20.58 15.57
C ALA A 435 11.89 20.64 14.11
N LYS A 436 12.52 19.57 13.58
CA LYS A 436 12.91 19.46 12.17
C LYS A 436 11.69 19.33 11.25
N ALA A 437 10.68 18.56 11.69
CA ALA A 437 9.45 18.36 10.93
C ALA A 437 8.64 19.66 10.79
N LEU A 438 8.58 20.49 11.82
CA LEU A 438 7.96 21.83 11.78
C LEU A 438 8.79 22.81 10.96
N GLY A 439 10.11 22.80 11.06
CA GLY A 439 11.00 23.71 10.31
C GLY A 439 10.86 23.61 8.79
N VAL A 440 10.61 22.42 8.27
CA VAL A 440 10.31 22.22 6.84
C VAL A 440 9.00 22.91 6.43
N MET A 441 8.02 22.97 7.34
CA MET A 441 6.75 23.67 7.09
C MET A 441 6.88 25.20 7.24
N ALA A 442 7.69 25.66 8.16
CA ALA A 442 7.92 27.10 8.37
C ALA A 442 8.69 27.77 7.22
N GLN A 443 9.56 27.04 6.52
CA GLN A 443 10.27 27.54 5.36
C GLN A 443 9.38 27.65 4.09
N GLY A 444 8.25 26.94 4.06
CA GLY A 444 7.27 27.03 2.95
C GLY A 444 6.19 28.10 3.11
N ARG A 445 6.06 28.69 4.29
CA ARG A 445 5.11 29.78 4.57
C ARG A 445 5.86 30.92 5.19
N LEU A 446 5.99 31.99 4.46
CA LEU A 446 6.31 33.30 5.01
C LEU A 446 5.25 33.60 6.09
N THR A 447 5.56 33.30 7.36
CA THR A 447 4.78 33.82 8.48
C THR A 447 4.78 35.33 8.39
N PRO A 448 3.65 36.01 8.60
CA PRO A 448 3.72 37.39 8.96
C PRO A 448 4.49 37.44 10.29
N GLN A 449 5.70 37.94 10.25
CA GLN A 449 6.47 38.21 11.46
C GLN A 449 5.62 39.10 12.34
N THR A 450 5.28 38.59 13.53
CA THR A 450 4.85 39.45 14.66
C THR A 450 6.01 40.41 14.88
N THR A 451 5.88 41.57 14.37
CA THR A 451 6.81 42.69 14.58
C THR A 451 6.91 42.97 16.07
N SER A 452 8.04 42.58 16.67
CA SER A 452 8.54 43.21 17.87
C SER A 452 8.47 44.72 17.63
N HIS A 453 7.86 45.46 18.52
CA HIS A 453 7.80 46.91 18.49
C HIS A 453 9.22 47.50 18.38
N ILE A 454 9.64 47.79 17.15
CA ILE A 454 10.61 48.83 16.87
C ILE A 454 9.77 50.08 16.63
N PRO A 455 10.06 51.22 17.30
CA PRO A 455 9.26 52.42 17.17
C PRO A 455 9.17 52.83 15.70
N ALA A 456 7.95 52.96 15.22
CA ALA A 456 7.62 53.25 13.85
C ALA A 456 8.24 54.57 13.37
N ALA A 457 9.17 54.48 12.44
CA ALA A 457 9.38 55.59 11.51
C ALA A 457 8.13 55.72 10.62
N PRO A 458 7.60 56.88 10.38
CA PRO A 458 6.35 57.04 9.66
C PRO A 458 6.48 56.52 8.23
N TRP A 459 5.60 55.61 7.88
CA TRP A 459 5.39 55.14 6.51
C TRP A 459 4.98 56.35 5.66
N PRO A 460 5.54 56.55 4.46
CA PRO A 460 4.99 57.56 3.55
C PRO A 460 3.59 57.12 3.15
N VAL A 461 2.64 57.94 3.53
CA VAL A 461 1.22 57.83 3.25
C VAL A 461 0.99 57.83 1.73
N ALA A 462 0.20 56.86 1.27
CA ALA A 462 -0.55 56.89 0.02
C ALA A 462 0.25 57.13 -1.27
N ALA A 463 0.79 56.06 -1.84
CA ALA A 463 0.88 56.02 -3.28
C ALA A 463 -0.57 55.91 -3.82
N THR A 464 -1.11 56.96 -4.39
CA THR A 464 -2.32 56.91 -5.19
C THR A 464 -2.19 55.80 -6.22
N PRO A 465 -3.27 55.03 -6.52
CA PRO A 465 -3.21 53.98 -7.53
C PRO A 465 -2.64 54.54 -8.83
N MET A 466 -1.50 53.99 -9.22
CA MET A 466 -0.80 54.41 -10.44
C MET A 466 -1.36 53.60 -11.62
N PRO A 467 -1.52 54.18 -12.82
CA PRO A 467 -1.92 53.42 -13.99
C PRO A 467 -1.03 52.19 -14.19
N LEU A 468 -1.63 51.06 -14.59
CA LEU A 468 -0.94 49.77 -14.69
C LEU A 468 0.33 49.82 -15.56
N GLU A 469 0.31 50.59 -16.65
CA GLU A 469 1.45 50.75 -17.54
C GLU A 469 2.62 51.50 -16.84
N ALA A 470 2.33 52.51 -16.03
CA ALA A 470 3.32 53.22 -15.25
C ALA A 470 3.95 52.34 -14.15
N ALA A 471 3.12 51.54 -13.46
CA ALA A 471 3.58 50.56 -12.46
C ALA A 471 4.48 49.47 -13.11
N MET A 472 4.08 48.95 -14.26
CA MET A 472 4.86 47.98 -15.02
C MET A 472 6.19 48.58 -15.50
N LYS A 473 6.18 49.82 -15.97
CA LYS A 473 7.40 50.53 -16.39
C LYS A 473 8.38 50.63 -15.24
N GLN A 474 7.93 51.12 -14.10
CA GLN A 474 8.76 51.28 -12.89
C GLN A 474 9.34 49.95 -12.41
N HIS A 475 8.55 48.86 -12.44
CA HIS A 475 8.98 47.54 -12.02
C HIS A 475 10.03 46.92 -12.96
N ILE A 476 9.89 47.12 -14.29
CA ILE A 476 10.88 46.68 -15.29
C ILE A 476 12.17 47.50 -15.16
N GLU A 477 12.09 48.80 -14.95
CA GLU A 477 13.25 49.67 -14.76
C GLU A 477 14.02 49.32 -13.47
N ALA A 478 13.31 48.99 -12.37
CA ALA A 478 13.91 48.50 -11.15
C ALA A 478 14.67 47.18 -11.36
N ALA A 479 14.06 46.23 -12.09
CA ALA A 479 14.72 44.96 -12.43
C ALA A 479 15.97 45.15 -13.31
N LEU A 480 15.92 46.08 -14.27
CA LEU A 480 17.08 46.42 -15.10
C LEU A 480 18.20 47.09 -14.30
N THR A 481 17.86 47.90 -13.32
CA THR A 481 18.83 48.50 -12.41
C THR A 481 19.58 47.44 -11.60
N VAL A 482 18.87 46.51 -11.00
CA VAL A 482 19.44 45.39 -10.21
C VAL A 482 20.33 44.51 -11.10
N THR A 483 19.94 44.27 -12.35
CA THR A 483 20.67 43.38 -13.27
C THR A 483 21.70 44.12 -14.14
N SER A 484 21.95 45.40 -13.85
CA SER A 484 22.88 46.26 -14.60
C SER A 484 22.63 46.25 -16.12
N GLY A 485 21.35 46.29 -16.52
CA GLY A 485 20.91 46.28 -17.91
C GLY A 485 21.03 44.93 -18.62
N ARG A 486 21.29 43.80 -17.90
CA ARG A 486 21.33 42.47 -18.48
C ARG A 486 19.91 41.93 -18.61
N ILE A 487 19.48 41.61 -19.83
CA ILE A 487 18.13 41.13 -20.11
C ILE A 487 18.02 39.59 -19.99
N GLU A 488 19.02 38.86 -20.50
CA GLU A 488 19.03 37.41 -20.66
C GLU A 488 20.04 36.71 -19.74
N GLY A 489 19.84 35.39 -19.54
CA GLY A 489 20.69 34.52 -18.71
C GLY A 489 20.22 34.40 -17.28
N PRO A 490 20.86 33.52 -16.48
CA PRO A 490 20.41 33.19 -15.10
C PRO A 490 20.43 34.39 -14.14
N TYR A 491 21.12 35.47 -14.48
CA TYR A 491 21.18 36.74 -13.73
C TYR A 491 20.59 37.92 -14.51
N GLY A 492 19.74 37.67 -15.52
CA GLY A 492 19.10 38.70 -16.33
C GLY A 492 17.75 39.15 -15.77
N ALA A 493 17.29 40.35 -16.21
CA ALA A 493 15.99 40.90 -15.78
C ALA A 493 14.80 40.02 -16.15
N ALA A 494 14.89 39.28 -17.25
CA ALA A 494 13.85 38.33 -17.65
C ALA A 494 13.69 37.18 -16.63
N HIS A 495 14.81 36.66 -16.12
CA HIS A 495 14.79 35.62 -15.06
C HIS A 495 14.29 36.20 -13.74
N LEU A 496 14.72 37.43 -13.37
CA LEU A 496 14.27 38.07 -12.13
C LEU A 496 12.77 38.36 -12.13
N LEU A 497 12.19 38.65 -13.30
CA LEU A 497 10.76 38.94 -13.48
C LEU A 497 9.91 37.72 -13.85
N ASP A 498 10.53 36.53 -13.89
CA ASP A 498 9.92 35.25 -14.30
C ASP A 498 9.13 35.33 -15.62
N ILE A 499 9.71 36.00 -16.62
CA ILE A 499 9.12 36.12 -17.95
C ILE A 499 10.13 35.77 -19.04
N ASN A 500 9.60 35.33 -20.20
CA ASN A 500 10.44 35.04 -21.34
C ASN A 500 11.18 36.32 -21.82
N PRO A 501 12.50 36.26 -22.13
CA PRO A 501 13.28 37.42 -22.63
C PRO A 501 12.66 38.12 -23.82
N HIS A 502 12.03 37.37 -24.71
CA HIS A 502 11.35 37.94 -25.90
C HIS A 502 10.12 38.78 -25.49
N THR A 503 9.35 38.27 -24.51
CA THR A 503 8.19 38.97 -23.94
C THR A 503 8.63 40.25 -23.21
N LEU A 504 9.74 40.19 -22.45
CA LEU A 504 10.28 41.36 -21.77
C LEU A 504 10.69 42.45 -22.77
N ARG A 505 11.40 42.08 -23.84
CA ARG A 505 11.77 43.05 -24.92
C ARG A 505 10.56 43.69 -25.60
N GLY A 506 9.48 42.89 -25.83
CA GLY A 506 8.23 43.40 -26.38
C GLY A 506 7.56 44.43 -25.45
N LYS A 507 7.50 44.13 -24.13
CA LYS A 507 6.98 45.06 -23.12
C LYS A 507 7.84 46.34 -23.00
N MET A 508 9.16 46.19 -22.97
CA MET A 508 10.07 47.34 -22.91
C MET A 508 9.91 48.27 -24.11
N ARG A 509 9.75 47.71 -25.34
CA ARG A 509 9.50 48.53 -26.55
C ARG A 509 8.15 49.24 -26.46
N LYS A 510 7.10 48.59 -25.98
CA LYS A 510 5.76 49.19 -25.80
C LYS A 510 5.77 50.32 -24.77
N LEU A 511 6.56 50.18 -23.69
CA LEU A 511 6.66 51.13 -22.58
C LEU A 511 7.77 52.16 -22.75
N GLU A 512 8.44 52.18 -23.92
CA GLU A 512 9.54 53.09 -24.25
C GLU A 512 10.68 53.08 -23.23
N ILE A 513 11.08 51.88 -22.78
CA ILE A 513 12.17 51.68 -21.82
C ILE A 513 13.48 51.44 -22.58
N ASP A 514 14.43 52.35 -22.42
CA ASP A 514 15.78 52.23 -22.99
C ASP A 514 16.71 51.53 -22.00
N TRP A 515 16.94 50.24 -22.21
CA TRP A 515 17.76 49.40 -21.35
C TRP A 515 19.24 49.75 -21.36
N SER A 516 19.73 50.47 -22.40
CA SER A 516 21.14 50.91 -22.52
C SER A 516 21.54 51.89 -21.41
N LYS A 517 20.56 52.61 -20.84
CA LYS A 517 20.77 53.58 -19.74
C LYS A 517 21.13 52.89 -18.42
N PHE A 518 20.86 51.60 -18.27
CA PHE A 518 21.11 50.82 -17.05
C PHE A 518 22.44 50.04 -17.11
N ARG A 519 23.21 50.13 -18.22
CA ARG A 519 24.53 49.52 -18.32
C ARG A 519 25.56 50.37 -17.56
N THR A 520 26.07 49.81 -16.44
CA THR A 520 27.25 50.39 -15.78
C THR A 520 28.44 50.33 -16.74
N ARG A 521 29.01 51.48 -17.13
CA ARG A 521 30.32 51.56 -17.82
C ARG A 521 31.35 50.92 -16.91
N ARG A 522 31.96 49.81 -17.30
CA ARG A 522 33.22 49.36 -16.74
C ARG A 522 34.25 50.46 -17.05
N THR A 523 34.65 51.22 -16.04
CA THR A 523 35.92 51.95 -16.07
C THR A 523 37.02 50.92 -16.03
N THR A 524 37.79 50.85 -17.08
CA THR A 524 39.08 50.14 -17.22
C THR A 524 40.04 50.52 -16.12
#